data_0166bfe9598011d27b973368538e86e1
#
_entry.id   0166bfe9598011d27b973368538e86e1
#
_cell.length_a   1.000
_cell.length_b   1.000
_cell.length_c   1.000
_cell.angle_alpha   90.00
_cell.angle_beta   90.00
_cell.angle_gamma   90.00
#
_symmetry.space_group_name_H-M   'P 1'
#
loop_
_entity.id
_entity.type
_entity.pdbx_description
1 polymer ?
#
loop_
_entity_poly.entity_id
_entity_poly.type
_entity_poly.pdbx_seq_one_letter_code
_entity_poly.pdbx_strand_id
1 'polypeptide(L)'
;MKKILLIFLLNTSMIFSQNIHVPIDTIVKTNHETIIKGEKIKYTAETGMQPVWDKDGNPIASLFYTYYKRNFSKDLDKKESHRPIIISFNGGPGSGSLWMHIGYTGPRVLKIDDEGFPIQPYGMKTNPYSILDTADIVFVCPVNTGYSRMIPDKNGDLPDRKKFFGINADIKYLATWINTFITRKNRWESPKYIIGESYGGTRVMGLSHELQNSQWMYLNGVILVSPADYKLLEFDDGQEDAIDSSLHLPYYAATAWYHKMLDKEIQSIDLLEFLPKVEEFTINELIPAIAKGGFISDIERNEIAEKYSYYSGLDKDFIIDYNLDIPNYAFWKELLRKRDGLTIGRLDSRYRGIDRTNAGSRPDTNIELNSWNHSFTPAINHYVRNELKFETDIKYNVFGPVHPWNKENDNTRKNLRKAMAQNPFLKVFIQSGYYDGATNYFQAKYTMWQVDPSGKMKDRFYFEGYRSGHMMYLRNEDLKKSNDDLREFIKNSSTNGMPAKY
;
A
#
# COMPACT_ATOMS: atom_id res chain seq x y z
N MET A 1 51.92 -63.52 -21.97
CA MET A 1 51.62 -62.30 -21.26
C MET A 1 50.65 -61.52 -22.11
N LYS A 2 49.34 -61.49 -21.81
CA LYS A 2 48.30 -60.72 -22.50
C LYS A 2 48.16 -59.39 -21.76
N LYS A 3 48.43 -58.26 -22.43
CA LYS A 3 48.19 -56.95 -21.94
C LYS A 3 46.73 -56.59 -22.17
N ILE A 4 45.97 -56.42 -21.07
CA ILE A 4 44.59 -55.91 -21.07
C ILE A 4 44.69 -54.40 -21.08
N LEU A 5 44.19 -53.75 -22.17
CA LEU A 5 44.07 -52.31 -22.30
C LEU A 5 42.72 -51.87 -21.73
N LEU A 6 42.77 -51.22 -20.58
CA LEU A 6 41.57 -50.68 -19.92
C LEU A 6 41.28 -49.29 -20.54
N ILE A 7 40.23 -49.20 -21.37
CA ILE A 7 39.73 -47.92 -21.89
C ILE A 7 38.79 -47.32 -20.87
N PHE A 8 39.22 -46.23 -20.20
CA PHE A 8 38.36 -45.39 -19.37
C PHE A 8 37.54 -44.47 -20.30
N LEU A 9 36.25 -44.75 -20.48
CA LEU A 9 35.30 -43.84 -21.08
C LEU A 9 34.94 -42.76 -20.00
N LEU A 10 35.52 -41.57 -20.12
CA LEU A 10 35.08 -40.40 -19.41
C LEU A 10 33.72 -39.97 -19.99
N ASN A 11 32.65 -40.31 -19.33
CA ASN A 11 31.35 -39.68 -19.56
C ASN A 11 31.39 -38.25 -18.99
N THR A 12 31.72 -37.26 -19.80
CA THR A 12 31.51 -35.85 -19.50
C THR A 12 30.03 -35.57 -19.67
N SER A 13 29.26 -35.75 -18.61
CA SER A 13 27.92 -35.16 -18.51
C SER A 13 28.08 -33.65 -18.55
N MET A 14 27.82 -33.04 -19.71
CA MET A 14 27.59 -31.58 -19.77
C MET A 14 26.37 -31.27 -18.91
N ILE A 15 26.61 -30.73 -17.73
CA ILE A 15 25.58 -30.12 -16.92
C ILE A 15 25.23 -28.80 -17.63
N PHE A 16 24.21 -28.81 -18.49
CA PHE A 16 23.60 -27.59 -18.97
C PHE A 16 22.93 -26.94 -17.75
N SER A 17 23.52 -25.88 -17.27
CA SER A 17 22.83 -24.99 -16.35
C SER A 17 21.57 -24.48 -17.09
N GLN A 18 20.42 -25.05 -16.75
CA GLN A 18 19.16 -24.53 -17.26
C GLN A 18 18.94 -23.16 -16.61
N ASN A 19 19.06 -22.10 -17.40
CA ASN A 19 18.68 -20.78 -16.96
C ASN A 19 17.17 -20.79 -16.58
N ILE A 20 16.84 -20.25 -15.42
CA ILE A 20 15.45 -20.13 -15.00
C ILE A 20 14.69 -19.31 -16.05
N HIS A 21 13.74 -19.97 -16.73
CA HIS A 21 12.95 -19.33 -17.78
C HIS A 21 11.84 -18.49 -17.15
N VAL A 22 11.75 -17.20 -17.52
CA VAL A 22 10.65 -16.31 -17.13
C VAL A 22 9.48 -16.50 -18.10
N PRO A 23 8.31 -16.98 -17.64
CA PRO A 23 7.14 -17.06 -18.51
C PRO A 23 6.73 -15.66 -18.99
N ILE A 24 6.46 -15.52 -20.29
CA ILE A 24 6.14 -14.19 -20.87
C ILE A 24 4.64 -13.93 -20.85
N ASP A 25 3.83 -14.89 -21.30
CA ASP A 25 2.38 -14.77 -21.42
C ASP A 25 1.74 -16.11 -21.07
N THR A 26 1.37 -16.30 -19.81
CA THR A 26 0.84 -17.56 -19.30
C THR A 26 -0.32 -17.33 -18.36
N ILE A 27 -1.30 -18.22 -18.36
CA ILE A 27 -2.46 -18.17 -17.47
C ILE A 27 -2.78 -19.55 -16.97
N VAL A 28 -2.90 -19.68 -15.65
CA VAL A 28 -3.48 -20.84 -14.97
C VAL A 28 -4.83 -20.42 -14.40
N LYS A 29 -5.87 -21.24 -14.64
CA LYS A 29 -7.22 -21.00 -14.14
C LYS A 29 -7.59 -22.07 -13.12
N THR A 30 -8.08 -21.64 -11.98
CA THR A 30 -8.58 -22.52 -10.92
C THR A 30 -9.97 -22.04 -10.47
N ASN A 31 -10.86 -22.99 -10.15
CA ASN A 31 -12.20 -22.71 -9.67
C ASN A 31 -12.29 -22.93 -8.17
N HIS A 32 -12.92 -22.00 -7.50
CA HIS A 32 -13.01 -21.96 -6.05
C HIS A 32 -14.40 -21.56 -5.60
N GLU A 33 -14.65 -21.75 -4.31
CA GLU A 33 -15.81 -21.20 -3.62
C GLU A 33 -15.39 -20.65 -2.25
N THR A 34 -16.11 -19.65 -1.79
CA THR A 34 -15.90 -19.01 -0.48
C THR A 34 -17.24 -18.54 0.08
N ILE A 35 -17.26 -18.21 1.37
CA ILE A 35 -18.42 -17.60 2.02
C ILE A 35 -18.05 -16.16 2.36
N ILE A 36 -18.79 -15.18 1.82
CA ILE A 36 -18.61 -13.76 2.10
C ILE A 36 -19.93 -13.24 2.66
N LYS A 37 -19.88 -12.66 3.87
CA LYS A 37 -21.07 -12.13 4.58
C LYS A 37 -22.26 -13.12 4.60
N GLY A 38 -21.96 -14.42 4.71
CA GLY A 38 -22.98 -15.51 4.72
C GLY A 38 -23.43 -15.99 3.34
N GLU A 39 -23.05 -15.32 2.26
CA GLU A 39 -23.36 -15.74 0.88
C GLU A 39 -22.26 -16.64 0.32
N LYS A 40 -22.65 -17.77 -0.30
CA LYS A 40 -21.71 -18.67 -1.01
C LYS A 40 -21.38 -18.09 -2.39
N ILE A 41 -20.12 -17.72 -2.57
CA ILE A 41 -19.59 -17.14 -3.80
C ILE A 41 -18.72 -18.17 -4.53
N LYS A 42 -19.08 -18.50 -5.75
CA LYS A 42 -18.22 -19.26 -6.67
C LYS A 42 -17.40 -18.27 -7.50
N TYR A 43 -16.11 -18.56 -7.68
CA TYR A 43 -15.23 -17.69 -8.44
C TYR A 43 -14.15 -18.46 -9.18
N THR A 44 -13.61 -17.86 -10.23
CA THR A 44 -12.41 -18.31 -10.94
C THR A 44 -11.25 -17.41 -10.55
N ALA A 45 -10.12 -18.02 -10.19
CA ALA A 45 -8.84 -17.35 -10.07
C ALA A 45 -8.04 -17.59 -11.36
N GLU A 46 -7.63 -16.51 -12.02
CA GLU A 46 -6.67 -16.55 -13.13
C GLU A 46 -5.34 -16.01 -12.62
N THR A 47 -4.33 -16.86 -12.53
CA THR A 47 -2.99 -16.51 -12.08
C THR A 47 -2.01 -16.69 -13.21
N GLY A 48 -1.20 -15.71 -13.51
CA GLY A 48 -0.30 -15.82 -14.64
C GLY A 48 0.60 -14.59 -14.86
N MET A 49 1.12 -14.54 -16.07
CA MET A 49 2.04 -13.51 -16.52
C MET A 49 1.45 -12.83 -17.75
N GLN A 50 1.51 -11.49 -17.81
CA GLN A 50 1.13 -10.71 -18.98
C GLN A 50 2.26 -9.77 -19.36
N PRO A 51 2.70 -9.74 -20.64
CA PRO A 51 3.81 -8.92 -21.07
C PRO A 51 3.46 -7.42 -21.12
N VAL A 52 4.51 -6.62 -21.02
CA VAL A 52 4.60 -5.22 -21.47
C VAL A 52 5.42 -5.19 -22.73
N TRP A 53 4.93 -4.55 -23.78
CA TRP A 53 5.64 -4.43 -25.06
C TRP A 53 6.25 -3.03 -25.23
N ASP A 54 7.33 -2.99 -25.98
CA ASP A 54 7.86 -1.73 -26.50
C ASP A 54 7.03 -1.25 -27.72
N LYS A 55 7.44 -0.12 -28.30
CA LYS A 55 6.79 0.44 -29.49
C LYS A 55 6.89 -0.44 -30.75
N ASP A 56 7.83 -1.36 -30.79
CA ASP A 56 8.09 -2.26 -31.91
C ASP A 56 7.41 -3.63 -31.71
N GLY A 57 6.66 -3.81 -30.61
CA GLY A 57 5.91 -5.02 -30.27
C GLY A 57 6.76 -6.11 -29.61
N ASN A 58 7.98 -5.82 -29.17
CA ASN A 58 8.79 -6.80 -28.43
C ASN A 58 8.42 -6.78 -26.94
N PRO A 59 8.32 -7.95 -26.27
CA PRO A 59 8.09 -8.00 -24.85
C PRO A 59 9.35 -7.54 -24.08
N ILE A 60 9.22 -6.51 -23.27
CA ILE A 60 10.32 -5.93 -22.47
C ILE A 60 10.23 -6.25 -21.00
N ALA A 61 9.06 -6.66 -20.53
CA ALA A 61 8.82 -7.16 -19.18
C ALA A 61 7.61 -8.10 -19.18
N SER A 62 7.52 -8.96 -18.18
CA SER A 62 6.33 -9.77 -17.93
C SER A 62 5.89 -9.59 -16.49
N LEU A 63 4.64 -9.21 -16.29
CA LEU A 63 4.07 -8.90 -14.99
C LEU A 63 3.20 -10.04 -14.48
N PHE A 64 3.52 -10.49 -13.28
CA PHE A 64 2.72 -11.45 -12.54
C PHE A 64 1.45 -10.79 -11.99
N TYR A 65 0.31 -11.46 -12.16
CA TYR A 65 -0.95 -11.01 -11.62
C TYR A 65 -1.81 -12.19 -11.15
N THR A 66 -2.76 -11.89 -10.26
CA THR A 66 -3.85 -12.80 -9.90
C THR A 66 -5.16 -12.05 -10.03
N TYR A 67 -6.07 -12.56 -10.86
CA TYR A 67 -7.38 -12.01 -11.12
C TYR A 67 -8.48 -12.91 -10.59
N TYR A 68 -9.28 -12.42 -9.67
CA TYR A 68 -10.43 -13.10 -9.10
C TYR A 68 -11.70 -12.56 -9.73
N LYS A 69 -12.46 -13.47 -10.32
CA LYS A 69 -13.71 -13.19 -11.04
C LYS A 69 -14.83 -14.02 -10.43
N ARG A 70 -15.91 -13.36 -9.98
CA ARG A 70 -17.13 -14.06 -9.52
C ARG A 70 -17.80 -14.77 -10.69
N ASN A 71 -18.19 -16.03 -10.50
CA ASN A 71 -18.94 -16.82 -11.47
C ASN A 71 -20.45 -16.69 -11.21
N PHE A 72 -21.21 -16.39 -12.25
CA PHE A 72 -22.67 -16.33 -12.22
C PHE A 72 -23.27 -17.55 -12.93
N SER A 73 -24.55 -17.84 -12.68
CA SER A 73 -25.32 -18.79 -13.50
C SER A 73 -25.50 -18.22 -14.90
N LYS A 74 -25.63 -19.09 -15.92
CA LYS A 74 -25.71 -18.72 -17.35
C LYS A 74 -26.77 -17.65 -17.69
N ASP A 75 -27.82 -17.55 -16.89
CA ASP A 75 -28.90 -16.55 -17.10
C ASP A 75 -28.50 -15.11 -16.70
N LEU A 76 -27.33 -14.93 -16.06
CA LEU A 76 -26.83 -13.65 -15.56
C LEU A 76 -25.53 -13.16 -16.26
N ASP A 77 -25.08 -13.85 -17.31
CA ASP A 77 -23.82 -13.53 -18.03
C ASP A 77 -23.77 -12.09 -18.58
N LYS A 78 -24.94 -11.49 -18.91
CA LYS A 78 -25.02 -10.08 -19.34
C LYS A 78 -24.63 -9.05 -18.24
N LYS A 79 -24.60 -9.48 -16.99
CA LYS A 79 -24.19 -8.59 -15.86
C LYS A 79 -22.67 -8.58 -15.62
N GLU A 80 -21.92 -9.45 -16.26
CA GLU A 80 -20.50 -9.61 -16.02
C GLU A 80 -19.69 -8.40 -16.51
N SER A 81 -19.95 -7.92 -17.74
CA SER A 81 -19.28 -6.75 -18.32
C SER A 81 -19.54 -5.45 -17.55
N HIS A 82 -20.66 -5.38 -16.82
CA HIS A 82 -21.03 -4.21 -16.00
C HIS A 82 -20.62 -4.33 -14.54
N ARG A 83 -20.03 -5.45 -14.12
CA ARG A 83 -19.57 -5.63 -12.76
C ARG A 83 -18.33 -4.76 -12.51
N PRO A 84 -18.19 -4.07 -11.35
CA PRO A 84 -16.98 -3.32 -11.02
C PRO A 84 -15.73 -4.17 -11.06
N ILE A 85 -14.62 -3.58 -11.51
CA ILE A 85 -13.28 -4.18 -11.46
C ILE A 85 -12.33 -3.28 -10.71
N ILE A 86 -11.55 -3.87 -9.79
CA ILE A 86 -10.55 -3.18 -8.98
C ILE A 86 -9.16 -3.68 -9.38
N ILE A 87 -8.25 -2.75 -9.69
CA ILE A 87 -6.85 -3.05 -9.96
C ILE A 87 -6.03 -2.61 -8.76
N SER A 88 -5.36 -3.58 -8.11
CA SER A 88 -4.74 -3.43 -6.81
C SER A 88 -3.21 -3.50 -6.87
N PHE A 89 -2.56 -2.57 -6.17
CA PHE A 89 -1.11 -2.46 -6.05
C PHE A 89 -0.67 -2.26 -4.60
N ASN A 90 0.42 -2.90 -4.21
CA ASN A 90 1.21 -2.47 -3.06
C ASN A 90 2.23 -1.40 -3.47
N GLY A 91 2.97 -0.88 -2.49
CA GLY A 91 3.90 0.23 -2.63
C GLY A 91 5.37 -0.15 -2.62
N GLY A 92 6.09 0.40 -1.70
CA GLY A 92 7.54 0.31 -1.54
C GLY A 92 8.22 1.65 -1.85
N PRO A 93 8.61 1.98 -3.11
CA PRO A 93 8.52 1.19 -4.35
C PRO A 93 9.30 -0.12 -4.29
N GLY A 94 8.86 -1.09 -5.08
CA GLY A 94 9.52 -2.39 -5.17
C GLY A 94 8.87 -3.52 -4.38
N SER A 95 7.72 -3.29 -3.73
CA SER A 95 6.94 -4.35 -3.09
C SER A 95 6.07 -5.11 -4.10
N GLY A 96 6.04 -6.43 -3.97
CA GLY A 96 5.03 -7.26 -4.62
C GLY A 96 3.65 -7.02 -4.01
N SER A 97 2.58 -7.26 -4.77
CA SER A 97 1.21 -6.98 -4.32
C SER A 97 0.64 -8.05 -3.36
N LEU A 98 1.48 -8.63 -2.50
CA LEU A 98 1.07 -9.71 -1.59
C LEU A 98 0.28 -9.20 -0.38
N TRP A 99 0.62 -8.02 0.16
CA TRP A 99 0.00 -7.48 1.37
C TRP A 99 -1.49 -7.22 1.15
N MET A 100 -1.82 -6.48 0.10
CA MET A 100 -3.19 -6.24 -0.32
C MET A 100 -3.90 -7.53 -0.76
N HIS A 101 -3.17 -8.46 -1.39
CA HIS A 101 -3.71 -9.69 -1.95
C HIS A 101 -4.17 -10.66 -0.85
N ILE A 102 -3.26 -11.00 0.08
CA ILE A 102 -3.54 -11.99 1.13
C ILE A 102 -3.66 -11.38 2.53
N GLY A 103 -3.86 -10.08 2.61
CA GLY A 103 -4.13 -9.37 3.86
C GLY A 103 -5.46 -8.62 3.85
N TYR A 104 -5.94 -8.15 2.69
CA TYR A 104 -7.05 -7.21 2.64
C TYR A 104 -8.25 -7.69 1.83
N THR A 105 -8.27 -7.42 0.52
CA THR A 105 -9.48 -7.53 -0.30
C THR A 105 -9.68 -8.90 -0.94
N GLY A 106 -8.63 -9.72 -1.01
CA GLY A 106 -8.66 -11.06 -1.61
C GLY A 106 -9.57 -12.06 -0.88
N PRO A 107 -9.96 -13.18 -1.54
CA PRO A 107 -10.83 -14.20 -0.94
C PRO A 107 -10.15 -15.04 0.15
N ARG A 108 -8.83 -14.99 0.23
CA ARG A 108 -8.00 -15.67 1.24
C ARG A 108 -7.13 -14.65 1.94
N VAL A 109 -6.96 -14.79 3.25
CA VAL A 109 -6.11 -13.91 4.07
C VAL A 109 -5.17 -14.73 4.94
N LEU A 110 -4.08 -14.10 5.37
CA LEU A 110 -3.14 -14.65 6.32
C LEU A 110 -3.85 -15.05 7.62
N LYS A 111 -3.41 -16.16 8.22
CA LYS A 111 -3.87 -16.55 9.55
C LYS A 111 -3.22 -15.65 10.60
N ILE A 112 -4.04 -14.76 11.15
CA ILE A 112 -3.68 -13.78 12.18
C ILE A 112 -4.73 -13.83 13.29
N ASP A 113 -4.38 -13.31 14.49
CA ASP A 113 -5.33 -13.11 15.57
C ASP A 113 -6.25 -11.89 15.31
N ASP A 114 -7.15 -11.61 16.25
CA ASP A 114 -8.13 -10.53 16.09
C ASP A 114 -7.50 -9.13 16.11
N GLU A 115 -6.34 -8.98 16.75
CA GLU A 115 -5.59 -7.72 16.82
C GLU A 115 -4.59 -7.54 15.65
N GLY A 116 -4.43 -8.57 14.79
CA GLY A 116 -3.61 -8.49 13.57
C GLY A 116 -2.19 -9.04 13.72
N PHE A 117 -1.89 -9.80 14.79
CA PHE A 117 -0.60 -10.43 14.97
C PHE A 117 -0.56 -11.82 14.32
N PRO A 118 0.48 -12.16 13.50
CA PRO A 118 0.57 -13.44 12.83
C PRO A 118 0.67 -14.62 13.78
N ILE A 119 -0.09 -15.70 13.49
CA ILE A 119 -0.15 -16.92 14.29
C ILE A 119 0.67 -18.03 13.63
N GLN A 120 1.60 -18.64 14.38
CA GLN A 120 2.34 -19.82 13.94
C GLN A 120 1.54 -21.12 14.20
N PRO A 121 1.67 -22.16 13.30
CA PRO A 121 2.33 -22.11 12.01
C PRO A 121 1.61 -21.18 11.03
N TYR A 122 2.40 -20.42 10.26
CA TYR A 122 1.85 -19.46 9.31
C TYR A 122 1.06 -20.16 8.21
N GLY A 123 -0.04 -19.57 7.78
CA GLY A 123 -0.92 -20.15 6.78
C GLY A 123 -2.04 -19.19 6.38
N MET A 124 -2.97 -19.74 5.60
CA MET A 124 -4.08 -18.99 5.04
C MET A 124 -5.41 -19.40 5.67
N LYS A 125 -6.34 -18.43 5.76
CA LYS A 125 -7.75 -18.68 6.10
C LYS A 125 -8.66 -18.01 5.08
N THR A 126 -9.92 -18.42 5.03
CA THR A 126 -10.95 -17.72 4.24
C THR A 126 -11.11 -16.29 4.74
N ASN A 127 -11.28 -15.36 3.80
CA ASN A 127 -11.65 -13.97 4.12
C ASN A 127 -13.18 -13.82 4.04
N PRO A 128 -13.90 -13.77 5.17
CA PRO A 128 -15.35 -13.64 5.15
C PRO A 128 -15.82 -12.22 4.78
N TYR A 129 -14.88 -11.28 4.67
CA TYR A 129 -15.14 -9.88 4.37
C TYR A 129 -14.63 -9.45 2.98
N SER A 130 -14.05 -10.38 2.20
CA SER A 130 -13.54 -10.08 0.85
C SER A 130 -14.54 -9.28 0.03
N ILE A 131 -14.03 -8.32 -0.77
CA ILE A 131 -14.84 -7.47 -1.65
C ILE A 131 -15.38 -8.22 -2.91
N LEU A 132 -15.05 -9.51 -3.05
CA LEU A 132 -15.40 -10.30 -4.23
C LEU A 132 -16.92 -10.52 -4.39
N ASP A 133 -17.73 -10.26 -3.39
CA ASP A 133 -19.19 -10.18 -3.52
C ASP A 133 -19.63 -8.96 -4.36
N THR A 134 -18.90 -7.87 -4.33
CA THR A 134 -19.23 -6.57 -4.94
C THR A 134 -18.46 -6.29 -6.23
N ALA A 135 -17.17 -6.60 -6.29
CA ALA A 135 -16.29 -6.32 -7.42
C ALA A 135 -15.37 -7.50 -7.74
N ASP A 136 -14.94 -7.60 -9.00
CA ASP A 136 -13.83 -8.45 -9.38
C ASP A 136 -12.52 -7.72 -9.09
N ILE A 137 -11.44 -8.49 -8.77
CA ILE A 137 -10.21 -7.89 -8.28
C ILE A 137 -9.02 -8.47 -9.03
N VAL A 138 -8.08 -7.63 -9.44
CA VAL A 138 -6.78 -8.05 -9.96
C VAL A 138 -5.65 -7.45 -9.11
N PHE A 139 -4.78 -8.31 -8.61
CA PHE A 139 -3.55 -7.94 -7.90
C PHE A 139 -2.38 -8.02 -8.88
N VAL A 140 -1.68 -6.91 -9.07
CA VAL A 140 -0.59 -6.80 -10.05
C VAL A 140 0.72 -6.55 -9.34
N CYS A 141 1.73 -7.37 -9.63
CA CYS A 141 3.09 -7.13 -9.19
C CYS A 141 3.83 -6.29 -10.25
N PRO A 142 4.27 -5.06 -9.94
CA PRO A 142 5.11 -4.26 -10.82
C PRO A 142 6.42 -4.95 -11.21
N VAL A 143 7.11 -4.45 -12.23
CA VAL A 143 8.37 -5.05 -12.73
C VAL A 143 9.38 -5.28 -11.60
N ASN A 144 10.02 -6.46 -11.61
CA ASN A 144 10.96 -6.98 -10.61
C ASN A 144 10.37 -7.27 -9.23
N THR A 145 9.06 -7.16 -9.02
CA THR A 145 8.39 -7.55 -7.77
C THR A 145 7.59 -8.85 -7.96
N GLY A 146 7.28 -9.55 -6.89
CA GLY A 146 6.66 -10.87 -7.01
C GLY A 146 7.44 -11.76 -7.98
N TYR A 147 6.74 -12.38 -8.93
CA TYR A 147 7.35 -13.14 -10.02
C TYR A 147 7.60 -12.30 -11.29
N SER A 148 7.24 -11.02 -11.31
CA SER A 148 7.44 -10.12 -12.45
C SER A 148 8.92 -9.87 -12.71
N ARG A 149 9.33 -9.91 -13.99
CA ARG A 149 10.72 -9.69 -14.41
C ARG A 149 10.78 -8.87 -15.70
N MET A 150 11.89 -8.16 -15.87
CA MET A 150 12.31 -7.68 -17.21
C MET A 150 12.61 -8.88 -18.11
N ILE A 151 12.32 -8.74 -19.39
CA ILE A 151 12.57 -9.76 -20.41
C ILE A 151 13.76 -9.31 -21.26
N PRO A 152 14.81 -10.14 -21.39
CA PRO A 152 15.92 -9.85 -22.26
C PRO A 152 15.49 -9.89 -23.74
N ASP A 153 16.17 -9.12 -24.58
CA ASP A 153 16.01 -9.18 -26.03
C ASP A 153 16.64 -10.46 -26.63
N LYS A 154 16.62 -10.58 -27.95
CA LYS A 154 17.20 -11.71 -28.69
C LYS A 154 18.72 -11.88 -28.51
N ASN A 155 19.42 -10.85 -28.04
CA ASN A 155 20.86 -10.90 -27.78
C ASN A 155 21.14 -11.23 -26.30
N GLY A 156 20.12 -11.31 -25.46
CA GLY A 156 20.24 -11.55 -24.03
C GLY A 156 20.35 -10.25 -23.20
N ASP A 157 20.24 -9.08 -23.82
CA ASP A 157 20.36 -7.79 -23.15
C ASP A 157 19.04 -7.37 -22.49
N LEU A 158 19.12 -6.98 -21.21
CA LEU A 158 17.95 -6.47 -20.49
C LEU A 158 17.61 -5.04 -20.97
N PRO A 159 16.33 -4.68 -21.01
CA PRO A 159 15.91 -3.31 -21.34
C PRO A 159 16.45 -2.31 -20.31
N ASP A 160 16.62 -1.05 -20.74
CA ASP A 160 17.05 0.04 -19.85
C ASP A 160 16.12 0.14 -18.63
N ARG A 161 16.71 0.09 -17.46
CA ARG A 161 16.02 0.19 -16.16
C ARG A 161 15.19 1.48 -16.02
N LYS A 162 15.60 2.56 -16.67
CA LYS A 162 14.87 3.85 -16.68
C LYS A 162 13.47 3.75 -17.28
N LYS A 163 13.17 2.69 -18.06
CA LYS A 163 11.82 2.44 -18.60
C LYS A 163 10.82 1.99 -17.51
N PHE A 164 11.30 1.56 -16.34
CA PHE A 164 10.46 0.96 -15.29
C PHE A 164 10.62 1.61 -13.92
N PHE A 165 11.85 2.01 -13.54
CA PHE A 165 12.17 2.35 -12.15
C PHE A 165 12.26 3.86 -11.93
N GLY A 166 11.10 4.42 -11.68
CA GLY A 166 10.87 5.81 -11.39
C GLY A 166 9.38 6.11 -11.43
N ILE A 167 8.93 7.18 -10.78
CA ILE A 167 7.50 7.50 -10.61
C ILE A 167 6.78 7.55 -11.96
N ASN A 168 7.30 8.35 -12.89
CA ASN A 168 6.65 8.53 -14.20
C ASN A 168 6.78 7.30 -15.10
N ALA A 169 7.89 6.57 -15.02
CA ALA A 169 8.10 5.33 -15.79
C ALA A 169 7.14 4.24 -15.30
N ASP A 170 7.02 4.08 -14.00
CA ASP A 170 6.12 3.12 -13.34
C ASP A 170 4.66 3.35 -13.77
N ILE A 171 4.20 4.59 -13.71
CA ILE A 171 2.86 5.01 -14.14
C ILE A 171 2.62 4.67 -15.62
N LYS A 172 3.57 5.00 -16.49
CA LYS A 172 3.42 4.87 -17.95
C LYS A 172 3.29 3.42 -18.41
N TYR A 173 4.21 2.52 -17.97
CA TYR A 173 4.12 1.13 -18.42
C TYR A 173 2.94 0.39 -17.79
N LEU A 174 2.57 0.74 -16.54
CA LEU A 174 1.40 0.14 -15.89
C LEU A 174 0.10 0.59 -16.54
N ALA A 175 -0.02 1.84 -16.99
CA ALA A 175 -1.20 2.28 -17.74
C ALA A 175 -1.37 1.48 -19.03
N THR A 176 -0.29 1.24 -19.78
CA THR A 176 -0.31 0.39 -20.98
C THR A 176 -0.69 -1.06 -20.63
N TRP A 177 -0.11 -1.61 -19.55
CA TRP A 177 -0.44 -2.96 -19.09
C TRP A 177 -1.94 -3.08 -18.72
N ILE A 178 -2.48 -2.09 -18.00
CA ILE A 178 -3.91 -2.04 -17.61
C ILE A 178 -4.80 -2.01 -18.85
N ASN A 179 -4.48 -1.18 -19.84
CA ASN A 179 -5.23 -1.12 -21.10
C ASN A 179 -5.30 -2.49 -21.77
N THR A 180 -4.15 -3.16 -21.90
CA THR A 180 -4.09 -4.52 -22.46
C THR A 180 -4.91 -5.51 -21.64
N PHE A 181 -4.80 -5.46 -20.31
CA PHE A 181 -5.56 -6.35 -19.42
C PHE A 181 -7.08 -6.15 -19.58
N ILE A 182 -7.55 -4.92 -19.51
CA ILE A 182 -8.98 -4.57 -19.66
C ILE A 182 -9.51 -5.03 -21.03
N THR A 183 -8.71 -4.86 -22.09
CA THR A 183 -9.05 -5.32 -23.45
C THR A 183 -9.13 -6.84 -23.53
N ARG A 184 -8.12 -7.57 -23.05
CA ARG A 184 -8.06 -9.03 -23.04
C ARG A 184 -9.19 -9.67 -22.23
N LYS A 185 -9.61 -9.00 -21.13
CA LYS A 185 -10.68 -9.49 -20.26
C LYS A 185 -12.07 -8.99 -20.66
N ASN A 186 -12.18 -8.21 -21.74
CA ASN A 186 -13.45 -7.61 -22.22
C ASN A 186 -14.19 -6.82 -21.12
N ARG A 187 -13.43 -5.92 -20.41
CA ARG A 187 -13.94 -5.18 -19.25
C ARG A 187 -14.02 -3.65 -19.50
N TRP A 188 -14.11 -3.22 -20.76
CA TRP A 188 -14.23 -1.80 -21.09
C TRP A 188 -15.49 -1.14 -20.55
N GLU A 189 -16.61 -1.86 -20.49
CA GLU A 189 -17.90 -1.37 -19.96
C GLU A 189 -17.98 -1.40 -18.43
N SER A 190 -17.07 -2.11 -17.76
CA SER A 190 -17.06 -2.21 -16.30
C SER A 190 -16.76 -0.88 -15.64
N PRO A 191 -17.43 -0.52 -14.53
CA PRO A 191 -16.94 0.50 -13.59
C PRO A 191 -15.54 0.12 -13.12
N LYS A 192 -14.59 1.06 -13.21
CA LYS A 192 -13.18 0.81 -12.97
C LYS A 192 -12.67 1.55 -11.75
N TYR A 193 -11.94 0.83 -10.91
CA TYR A 193 -11.33 1.33 -9.69
C TYR A 193 -9.85 0.94 -9.67
N ILE A 194 -9.03 1.83 -9.14
CA ILE A 194 -7.63 1.53 -8.84
C ILE A 194 -7.39 1.76 -7.35
N ILE A 195 -6.70 0.82 -6.72
CA ILE A 195 -6.40 0.87 -5.30
C ILE A 195 -4.90 0.70 -5.08
N GLY A 196 -4.30 1.55 -4.24
CA GLY A 196 -2.88 1.50 -3.95
C GLY A 196 -2.56 1.78 -2.50
N GLU A 197 -1.67 0.94 -1.93
CA GLU A 197 -1.18 1.08 -0.56
C GLU A 197 0.20 1.73 -0.55
N SER A 198 0.45 2.63 0.42
CA SER A 198 1.76 3.27 0.61
C SER A 198 2.20 4.03 -0.65
N TYR A 199 3.40 3.80 -1.18
CA TYR A 199 3.80 4.29 -2.51
C TYR A 199 2.80 3.90 -3.61
N GLY A 200 2.05 2.81 -3.46
CA GLY A 200 0.93 2.48 -4.34
C GLY A 200 -0.12 3.61 -4.43
N GLY A 201 -0.28 4.42 -3.39
CA GLY A 201 -1.09 5.64 -3.41
C GLY A 201 -0.54 6.66 -4.41
N THR A 202 0.75 6.98 -4.35
CA THR A 202 1.45 7.82 -5.34
C THR A 202 1.25 7.27 -6.76
N ARG A 203 1.44 5.95 -6.95
CA ARG A 203 1.21 5.26 -8.23
C ARG A 203 -0.19 5.47 -8.77
N VAL A 204 -1.24 5.20 -7.98
CA VAL A 204 -2.63 5.29 -8.46
C VAL A 204 -3.09 6.73 -8.65
N MET A 205 -2.57 7.70 -7.90
CA MET A 205 -2.77 9.12 -8.19
C MET A 205 -2.26 9.49 -9.59
N GLY A 206 -1.04 9.05 -9.94
CA GLY A 206 -0.48 9.26 -11.27
C GLY A 206 -1.22 8.50 -12.36
N LEU A 207 -1.54 7.22 -12.12
CA LEU A 207 -2.30 6.37 -13.04
C LEU A 207 -3.68 6.93 -13.36
N SER A 208 -4.33 7.62 -12.42
CA SER A 208 -5.67 8.19 -12.66
C SER A 208 -5.68 9.15 -13.86
N HIS A 209 -4.65 9.97 -13.99
CA HIS A 209 -4.53 10.91 -15.10
C HIS A 209 -3.99 10.24 -16.36
N GLU A 210 -3.00 9.37 -16.24
CA GLU A 210 -2.38 8.67 -17.38
C GLU A 210 -3.40 7.79 -18.11
N LEU A 211 -4.24 7.06 -17.37
CA LEU A 211 -5.31 6.23 -17.96
C LEU A 211 -6.32 7.09 -18.73
N GLN A 212 -6.70 8.27 -18.21
CA GLN A 212 -7.65 9.13 -18.89
C GLN A 212 -7.06 9.79 -20.15
N ASN A 213 -5.80 10.22 -20.11
CA ASN A 213 -5.22 11.03 -21.20
C ASN A 213 -4.50 10.22 -22.26
N SER A 214 -3.90 9.06 -21.89
CA SER A 214 -3.12 8.24 -22.82
C SER A 214 -3.85 6.97 -23.24
N GLN A 215 -4.77 6.48 -22.40
CA GLN A 215 -5.50 5.23 -22.64
C GLN A 215 -6.99 5.44 -22.86
N TRP A 216 -7.49 6.68 -22.76
CA TRP A 216 -8.90 7.06 -22.92
C TRP A 216 -9.84 6.26 -22.01
N MET A 217 -9.38 5.94 -20.82
CA MET A 217 -10.05 5.11 -19.85
C MET A 217 -10.45 5.91 -18.62
N TYR A 218 -11.73 6.18 -18.43
CA TYR A 218 -12.26 6.81 -17.23
C TYR A 218 -12.32 5.82 -16.08
N LEU A 219 -12.07 6.34 -14.88
CA LEU A 219 -12.22 5.63 -13.63
C LEU A 219 -13.44 6.14 -12.87
N ASN A 220 -14.06 5.27 -12.08
CA ASN A 220 -15.10 5.61 -11.12
C ASN A 220 -14.53 6.01 -9.76
N GLY A 221 -13.41 5.40 -9.36
CA GLY A 221 -12.78 5.70 -8.10
C GLY A 221 -11.28 5.41 -8.04
N VAL A 222 -10.60 6.21 -7.21
CA VAL A 222 -9.22 6.01 -6.76
C VAL A 222 -9.26 5.76 -5.26
N ILE A 223 -8.69 4.64 -4.81
CA ILE A 223 -8.65 4.26 -3.40
C ILE A 223 -7.19 4.32 -2.92
N LEU A 224 -6.96 5.09 -1.88
CA LEU A 224 -5.65 5.35 -1.29
C LEU A 224 -5.61 4.69 0.08
N VAL A 225 -4.81 3.64 0.23
CA VAL A 225 -4.63 2.92 1.50
C VAL A 225 -3.31 3.35 2.10
N SER A 226 -3.34 3.97 3.28
CA SER A 226 -2.15 4.49 3.96
C SER A 226 -1.18 5.17 2.98
N PRO A 227 -1.65 6.18 2.21
CA PRO A 227 -0.92 6.68 1.05
C PRO A 227 0.35 7.42 1.44
N ALA A 228 1.44 7.13 0.75
CA ALA A 228 2.65 7.92 0.80
C ALA A 228 2.56 9.10 -0.18
N ASP A 229 2.94 10.28 0.28
CA ASP A 229 3.25 11.41 -0.58
C ASP A 229 4.77 11.61 -0.62
N TYR A 230 5.37 11.31 -1.77
CA TYR A 230 6.83 11.35 -1.89
C TYR A 230 7.43 12.74 -1.70
N LYS A 231 6.67 13.81 -1.93
CA LYS A 231 7.13 15.18 -1.65
C LYS A 231 7.20 15.50 -0.16
N LEU A 232 6.36 14.84 0.63
CA LEU A 232 6.38 14.93 2.08
C LEU A 232 7.35 13.90 2.72
N LEU A 233 7.81 12.90 1.95
CA LEU A 233 8.73 11.88 2.40
C LEU A 233 10.16 12.09 1.90
N GLU A 234 10.48 13.22 1.30
CA GLU A 234 11.87 13.55 0.94
C GLU A 234 12.66 13.88 2.22
N PHE A 235 12.98 12.84 2.97
CA PHE A 235 13.93 12.89 4.05
C PHE A 235 15.35 12.98 3.47
N ASP A 236 15.77 14.17 3.11
CA ASP A 236 17.17 14.43 2.93
C ASP A 236 17.62 15.27 4.14
N ASP A 237 18.48 14.67 4.96
CA ASP A 237 19.25 15.29 6.06
C ASP A 237 18.51 15.91 7.25
N GLY A 238 17.26 15.54 7.51
CA GLY A 238 16.58 15.87 8.78
C GLY A 238 16.10 17.31 8.91
N GLN A 239 15.91 18.01 7.79
CA GLN A 239 15.18 19.27 7.73
C GLN A 239 13.80 19.01 7.14
N GLU A 240 12.87 18.55 8.00
CA GLU A 240 11.47 18.53 7.65
C GLU A 240 10.96 19.99 7.58
N ASP A 241 10.09 20.29 6.62
CA ASP A 241 9.34 21.54 6.62
C ASP A 241 8.50 21.61 7.92
N ALA A 242 8.43 22.77 8.55
CA ALA A 242 7.67 23.00 9.78
C ALA A 242 6.23 22.49 9.73
N ILE A 243 5.61 22.45 8.55
CA ILE A 243 4.29 21.88 8.34
C ILE A 243 4.36 20.36 8.47
N ASP A 244 5.29 19.71 7.78
CA ASP A 244 5.36 18.24 7.73
C ASP A 244 5.58 17.63 9.11
N SER A 245 6.53 18.15 9.88
CA SER A 245 6.79 17.66 11.24
C SER A 245 5.60 17.85 12.18
N SER A 246 4.89 18.99 12.06
CA SER A 246 3.70 19.27 12.88
C SER A 246 2.57 18.27 12.61
N LEU A 247 2.42 17.80 11.37
CA LEU A 247 1.36 16.85 10.97
C LEU A 247 1.53 15.46 11.60
N HIS A 248 2.65 15.20 12.28
CA HIS A 248 2.88 13.95 13.02
C HIS A 248 2.17 13.91 14.39
N LEU A 249 1.88 15.08 15.00
CA LEU A 249 1.32 15.11 16.35
C LEU A 249 0.01 14.33 16.52
N PRO A 250 -0.97 14.37 15.61
CA PRO A 250 -2.18 13.55 15.76
C PRO A 250 -1.91 12.04 15.78
N TYR A 251 -0.90 11.57 15.03
CA TYR A 251 -0.42 10.19 15.09
C TYR A 251 0.28 9.90 16.44
N TYR A 252 1.10 10.81 16.96
CA TYR A 252 1.72 10.65 18.28
C TYR A 252 0.68 10.54 19.38
N ALA A 253 -0.34 11.40 19.33
CA ALA A 253 -1.45 11.39 20.26
C ALA A 253 -2.24 10.06 20.22
N ALA A 254 -2.54 9.56 19.04
CA ALA A 254 -3.21 8.27 18.88
C ALA A 254 -2.38 7.12 19.48
N THR A 255 -1.08 7.12 19.20
CA THR A 255 -0.14 6.10 19.70
C THR A 255 0.03 6.17 21.22
N ALA A 256 0.18 7.37 21.76
CA ALA A 256 0.26 7.59 23.21
C ALA A 256 -1.02 7.17 23.91
N TRP A 257 -2.18 7.44 23.33
CA TRP A 257 -3.49 6.97 23.81
C TRP A 257 -3.55 5.44 23.84
N TYR A 258 -3.13 4.76 22.77
CA TYR A 258 -3.10 3.29 22.72
C TYR A 258 -2.21 2.68 23.82
N HIS A 259 -1.02 3.23 24.02
CA HIS A 259 -0.06 2.76 25.01
C HIS A 259 -0.33 3.25 26.45
N LYS A 260 -1.42 3.98 26.67
CA LYS A 260 -1.79 4.53 27.98
C LYS A 260 -0.69 5.41 28.59
N MET A 261 -0.17 6.31 27.76
CA MET A 261 0.87 7.27 28.13
C MET A 261 0.32 8.66 28.46
N LEU A 262 -0.97 8.87 28.27
CA LEU A 262 -1.65 10.15 28.51
C LEU A 262 -2.31 10.18 29.89
N ASP A 263 -2.67 11.39 30.34
CA ASP A 263 -3.37 11.59 31.59
C ASP A 263 -4.72 10.87 31.63
N LYS A 264 -5.18 10.51 32.84
CA LYS A 264 -6.42 9.74 33.05
C LYS A 264 -7.64 10.39 32.44
N GLU A 265 -7.69 11.72 32.42
CA GLU A 265 -8.78 12.48 31.82
C GLU A 265 -8.88 12.18 30.32
N ILE A 266 -7.76 12.28 29.58
CA ILE A 266 -7.73 11.96 28.13
C ILE A 266 -7.97 10.47 27.89
N GLN A 267 -7.37 9.60 28.72
CA GLN A 267 -7.53 8.15 28.57
C GLN A 267 -8.98 7.67 28.76
N SER A 268 -9.83 8.46 29.40
CA SER A 268 -11.26 8.17 29.56
C SER A 268 -12.11 8.56 28.34
N ILE A 269 -11.58 9.35 27.43
CA ILE A 269 -12.25 9.81 26.20
C ILE A 269 -11.99 8.79 25.08
N ASP A 270 -12.99 8.51 24.25
CA ASP A 270 -12.78 7.69 23.04
C ASP A 270 -11.78 8.35 22.09
N LEU A 271 -10.95 7.54 21.41
CA LEU A 271 -9.94 8.02 20.48
C LEU A 271 -10.51 8.97 19.41
N LEU A 272 -11.70 8.65 18.88
CA LEU A 272 -12.32 9.43 17.79
C LEU A 272 -12.92 10.76 18.29
N GLU A 273 -13.15 10.90 19.57
CA GLU A 273 -13.55 12.18 20.20
C GLU A 273 -12.32 13.00 20.61
N PHE A 274 -11.21 12.34 20.88
CA PHE A 274 -9.95 12.96 21.29
C PHE A 274 -9.18 13.56 20.09
N LEU A 275 -9.00 12.81 19.00
CA LEU A 275 -8.17 13.21 17.87
C LEU A 275 -8.56 14.54 17.21
N PRO A 276 -9.85 14.90 17.03
CA PRO A 276 -10.20 16.20 16.45
C PRO A 276 -9.65 17.41 17.22
N LYS A 277 -9.51 17.31 18.55
CA LYS A 277 -8.92 18.35 19.40
C LYS A 277 -7.41 18.51 19.12
N VAL A 278 -6.73 17.40 18.89
CA VAL A 278 -5.30 17.37 18.54
C VAL A 278 -5.08 17.91 17.12
N GLU A 279 -5.94 17.54 16.17
CA GLU A 279 -5.90 18.06 14.80
C GLU A 279 -6.09 19.59 14.79
N GLU A 280 -7.04 20.09 15.58
CA GLU A 280 -7.30 21.53 15.72
C GLU A 280 -6.10 22.28 16.32
N PHE A 281 -5.52 21.77 17.40
CA PHE A 281 -4.30 22.33 17.99
C PHE A 281 -3.14 22.32 16.99
N THR A 282 -2.98 21.23 16.24
CA THR A 282 -1.91 21.10 15.23
C THR A 282 -1.99 22.22 14.19
N ILE A 283 -3.18 22.46 13.62
CA ILE A 283 -3.37 23.47 12.56
C ILE A 283 -3.32 24.89 13.10
N ASN A 284 -3.97 25.15 14.24
CA ASN A 284 -4.22 26.52 14.71
C ASN A 284 -3.11 27.06 15.61
N GLU A 285 -2.34 26.19 16.27
CA GLU A 285 -1.35 26.63 17.26
C GLU A 285 0.06 26.07 16.95
N LEU A 286 0.21 24.77 16.73
CA LEU A 286 1.54 24.16 16.59
C LEU A 286 2.25 24.58 15.30
N ILE A 287 1.59 24.48 14.14
CA ILE A 287 2.15 24.93 12.84
C ILE A 287 2.57 26.42 12.91
N PRO A 288 1.74 27.37 13.37
CA PRO A 288 2.16 28.76 13.51
C PRO A 288 3.34 28.98 14.44
N ALA A 289 3.43 28.21 15.53
CA ALA A 289 4.53 28.29 16.48
C ALA A 289 5.86 27.82 15.87
N ILE A 290 5.87 26.63 15.26
CA ILE A 290 7.08 26.07 14.62
C ILE A 290 7.53 26.97 13.44
N ALA A 291 6.59 27.51 12.67
CA ALA A 291 6.91 28.41 11.56
C ALA A 291 7.66 29.68 11.97
N LYS A 292 7.60 30.10 13.24
CA LYS A 292 8.37 31.23 13.77
C LYS A 292 9.85 30.88 13.96
N GLY A 293 10.21 29.60 14.04
CA GLY A 293 11.59 29.15 14.23
C GLY A 293 12.26 29.79 15.43
N GLY A 294 13.45 30.36 15.24
CA GLY A 294 14.19 31.06 16.29
C GLY A 294 13.58 32.39 16.76
N PHE A 295 12.49 32.87 16.14
CA PHE A 295 11.78 34.10 16.53
C PHE A 295 10.57 33.87 17.44
N ILE A 296 10.25 32.63 17.79
CA ILE A 296 9.25 32.33 18.82
C ILE A 296 9.74 32.83 20.18
N SER A 297 8.87 33.45 20.99
CA SER A 297 9.23 33.85 22.35
C SER A 297 9.35 32.63 23.27
N ASP A 298 10.19 32.74 24.32
CA ASP A 298 10.35 31.66 25.30
C ASP A 298 9.03 31.33 26.02
N ILE A 299 8.18 32.34 26.27
CA ILE A 299 6.85 32.15 26.88
C ILE A 299 5.99 31.28 25.95
N GLU A 300 5.83 31.68 24.72
CA GLU A 300 5.03 30.95 23.73
C GLU A 300 5.56 29.54 23.48
N ARG A 301 6.90 29.39 23.35
CA ARG A 301 7.54 28.08 23.19
C ARG A 301 7.20 27.14 24.34
N ASN A 302 7.24 27.65 25.58
CA ASN A 302 6.90 26.86 26.76
C ASN A 302 5.42 26.48 26.83
N GLU A 303 4.52 27.38 26.45
CA GLU A 303 3.06 27.12 26.39
C GLU A 303 2.72 26.05 25.33
N ILE A 304 3.34 26.15 24.16
CA ILE A 304 3.16 25.15 23.08
C ILE A 304 3.75 23.80 23.49
N ALA A 305 4.95 23.78 24.11
CA ALA A 305 5.57 22.54 24.57
C ALA A 305 4.72 21.84 25.66
N GLU A 306 4.07 22.59 26.56
CA GLU A 306 3.15 22.05 27.56
C GLU A 306 1.95 21.33 26.91
N LYS A 307 1.31 21.99 25.94
CA LYS A 307 0.16 21.40 25.20
C LYS A 307 0.62 20.20 24.35
N TYR A 308 1.80 20.30 23.73
CA TYR A 308 2.38 19.18 22.95
C TYR A 308 2.61 17.97 23.86
N SER A 309 3.22 18.18 25.03
CA SER A 309 3.43 17.13 26.06
C SER A 309 2.10 16.50 26.48
N TYR A 310 1.09 17.30 26.77
CA TYR A 310 -0.25 16.87 27.14
C TYR A 310 -0.90 15.95 26.10
N TYR A 311 -0.70 16.23 24.78
CA TYR A 311 -1.26 15.45 23.69
C TYR A 311 -0.40 14.23 23.30
N SER A 312 0.92 14.32 23.40
CA SER A 312 1.83 13.27 22.93
C SER A 312 2.31 12.29 23.98
N GLY A 313 2.15 12.63 25.27
CA GLY A 313 2.71 11.87 26.38
C GLY A 313 4.24 11.92 26.49
N LEU A 314 4.90 12.80 25.70
CA LEU A 314 6.33 13.03 25.77
C LEU A 314 6.65 14.05 26.87
N ASP A 315 7.87 13.94 27.40
CA ASP A 315 8.41 14.89 28.37
C ASP A 315 8.56 16.29 27.74
N LYS A 316 8.17 17.35 28.46
CA LYS A 316 8.24 18.73 28.00
C LYS A 316 9.68 19.16 27.64
N ASP A 317 10.66 18.79 28.46
CA ASP A 317 12.05 19.16 28.22
C ASP A 317 12.57 18.49 26.94
N PHE A 318 12.13 17.23 26.68
CA PHE A 318 12.44 16.55 25.41
C PHE A 318 11.86 17.29 24.20
N ILE A 319 10.63 17.82 24.30
CA ILE A 319 10.01 18.60 23.23
C ILE A 319 10.75 19.92 23.01
N ILE A 320 11.19 20.58 24.07
CA ILE A 320 11.98 21.83 23.99
C ILE A 320 13.36 21.56 23.37
N ASP A 321 14.03 20.46 23.74
CA ASP A 321 15.32 20.06 23.19
C ASP A 321 15.28 19.80 21.68
N TYR A 322 14.12 19.40 21.17
CA TYR A 322 13.83 19.26 19.72
C TYR A 322 13.25 20.54 19.08
N ASN A 323 13.22 21.67 19.79
CA ASN A 323 12.66 22.94 19.30
C ASN A 323 11.21 22.80 18.80
N LEU A 324 10.37 21.97 19.41
CA LEU A 324 9.02 21.59 19.03
C LEU A 324 8.92 20.71 17.78
N ASP A 325 10.04 20.43 17.11
CA ASP A 325 10.13 19.69 15.85
C ASP A 325 10.66 18.26 16.10
N ILE A 326 9.76 17.35 16.52
CA ILE A 326 10.14 15.99 16.89
C ILE A 326 10.01 15.07 15.68
N PRO A 327 11.10 14.48 15.18
CA PRO A 327 11.02 13.53 14.08
C PRO A 327 10.45 12.19 14.54
N ASN A 328 9.76 11.50 13.63
CA ASN A 328 9.11 10.22 13.91
C ASN A 328 10.03 9.19 14.59
N TYR A 329 11.29 9.07 14.15
CA TYR A 329 12.22 8.10 14.73
C TYR A 329 12.53 8.38 16.21
N ALA A 330 12.56 9.65 16.60
CA ALA A 330 12.78 10.04 18.00
C ALA A 330 11.56 9.72 18.85
N PHE A 331 10.36 9.95 18.34
CA PHE A 331 9.12 9.54 19.00
C PHE A 331 9.04 8.02 19.20
N TRP A 332 9.35 7.21 18.17
CA TRP A 332 9.33 5.75 18.29
C TRP A 332 10.30 5.23 19.34
N LYS A 333 11.42 5.91 19.53
CA LYS A 333 12.43 5.55 20.53
C LYS A 333 12.02 6.00 21.94
N GLU A 334 11.43 7.20 22.07
CA GLU A 334 11.23 7.85 23.36
C GLU A 334 9.98 7.42 24.10
N LEU A 335 8.84 7.22 23.40
CA LEU A 335 7.53 7.10 24.03
C LEU A 335 7.46 6.09 25.17
N LEU A 336 8.01 4.88 25.00
CA LEU A 336 7.98 3.81 26.00
C LEU A 336 9.31 3.64 26.75
N ARG A 337 10.33 4.42 26.38
CA ARG A 337 11.69 4.25 26.88
C ARG A 337 11.81 4.30 28.40
N LYS A 338 11.24 5.32 29.03
CA LYS A 338 11.35 5.54 30.49
C LYS A 338 10.51 4.55 31.28
N ARG A 339 9.29 4.24 30.82
CA ARG A 339 8.35 3.37 31.51
C ARG A 339 8.67 1.89 31.37
N ASP A 340 8.91 1.45 30.12
CA ASP A 340 8.95 0.03 29.76
C ASP A 340 10.34 -0.43 29.27
N GLY A 341 11.24 0.49 28.93
CA GLY A 341 12.51 0.17 28.29
C GLY A 341 12.34 -0.41 26.87
N LEU A 342 11.26 -0.04 26.18
CA LEU A 342 10.89 -0.55 24.87
C LEU A 342 10.81 0.56 23.84
N THR A 343 10.86 0.16 22.57
CA THR A 343 10.58 1.01 21.41
C THR A 343 9.28 0.58 20.75
N ILE A 344 8.74 1.39 19.83
CA ILE A 344 7.52 1.08 19.09
C ILE A 344 7.79 0.95 17.60
N GLY A 345 6.90 0.24 16.89
CA GLY A 345 6.98 0.01 15.46
C GLY A 345 6.74 1.29 14.64
N ARG A 346 7.40 1.36 13.49
CA ARG A 346 7.24 2.45 12.52
C ARG A 346 5.94 2.33 11.72
N LEU A 347 5.72 1.16 11.12
CA LEU A 347 4.55 0.89 10.27
C LEU A 347 3.29 0.57 11.09
N ASP A 348 3.47 0.11 12.31
CA ASP A 348 2.39 -0.10 13.26
C ASP A 348 2.93 0.10 14.68
N SER A 349 2.64 1.25 15.25
CA SER A 349 3.15 1.64 16.57
C SER A 349 2.52 0.86 17.72
N ARG A 350 1.58 -0.06 17.49
CA ARG A 350 1.10 -1.03 18.48
C ARG A 350 2.14 -2.10 18.79
N TYR A 351 3.03 -2.41 17.82
CA TYR A 351 4.17 -3.31 18.01
C TYR A 351 5.20 -2.67 18.94
N ARG A 352 5.78 -3.49 19.82
CA ARG A 352 6.81 -3.09 20.77
C ARG A 352 8.07 -3.88 20.55
N GLY A 353 9.21 -3.23 20.66
CA GLY A 353 10.51 -3.78 20.39
C GLY A 353 11.53 -3.62 21.49
N ILE A 354 12.54 -4.48 21.44
CA ILE A 354 13.68 -4.46 22.34
C ILE A 354 14.91 -4.04 21.54
N ASP A 355 15.46 -2.88 21.88
CA ASP A 355 16.72 -2.41 21.33
C ASP A 355 17.91 -2.90 22.16
N ARG A 356 19.10 -2.87 21.58
CA ARG A 356 20.35 -3.18 22.28
C ARG A 356 20.60 -2.27 23.48
N THR A 357 20.17 -1.03 23.40
CA THR A 357 20.32 -0.01 24.44
C THR A 357 19.12 0.92 24.48
N ASN A 358 18.75 1.36 25.68
CA ASN A 358 17.69 2.37 25.84
C ASN A 358 18.16 3.77 25.40
N ALA A 359 19.45 4.03 25.31
CA ALA A 359 20.01 5.30 24.79
C ALA A 359 19.90 5.40 23.28
N GLY A 360 20.11 6.62 22.75
CA GLY A 360 20.04 6.90 21.33
C GLY A 360 18.70 7.48 20.88
N SER A 361 18.65 7.93 19.63
CA SER A 361 17.52 8.64 19.06
C SER A 361 16.66 7.80 18.10
N ARG A 362 17.08 6.58 17.77
CA ARG A 362 16.40 5.71 16.77
C ARG A 362 16.28 4.28 17.29
N PRO A 363 15.18 3.57 16.97
CA PRO A 363 15.11 2.12 17.15
C PRO A 363 16.14 1.38 16.30
N ASP A 364 16.62 0.23 16.80
CA ASP A 364 17.59 -0.62 16.08
C ASP A 364 16.95 -1.43 14.96
N THR A 365 15.64 -1.74 15.05
CA THR A 365 14.96 -2.66 14.15
C THR A 365 13.54 -2.19 13.80
N ASN A 366 13.03 -2.68 12.64
CA ASN A 366 11.62 -2.57 12.26
C ASN A 366 10.91 -3.88 12.61
N ILE A 367 10.35 -3.97 13.80
CA ILE A 367 9.86 -5.22 14.39
C ILE A 367 8.66 -5.77 13.64
N GLU A 368 7.67 -4.93 13.37
CA GLU A 368 6.46 -5.29 12.65
C GLU A 368 6.77 -5.80 11.24
N LEU A 369 7.65 -5.11 10.50
CA LEU A 369 8.02 -5.51 9.14
C LEU A 369 8.73 -6.88 9.13
N ASN A 370 9.58 -7.15 10.13
CA ASN A 370 10.20 -8.46 10.27
C ASN A 370 9.16 -9.55 10.52
N SER A 371 8.21 -9.32 11.45
CA SER A 371 7.12 -10.25 11.74
C SER A 371 6.28 -10.54 10.48
N TRP A 372 5.93 -9.49 9.74
CA TRP A 372 5.13 -9.60 8.52
C TRP A 372 5.87 -10.32 7.39
N ASN A 373 7.15 -10.00 7.15
CA ASN A 373 7.94 -10.70 6.14
C ASN A 373 8.02 -12.20 6.39
N HIS A 374 8.20 -12.61 7.64
CA HIS A 374 8.29 -14.02 8.00
C HIS A 374 6.96 -14.77 7.93
N SER A 375 5.83 -14.07 8.02
CA SER A 375 4.49 -14.68 7.94
C SER A 375 3.90 -14.65 6.53
N PHE A 376 3.96 -13.52 5.85
CA PHE A 376 3.39 -13.35 4.51
C PHE A 376 4.18 -14.10 3.42
N THR A 377 5.50 -14.13 3.51
CA THR A 377 6.34 -14.82 2.49
C THR A 377 6.03 -16.31 2.35
N PRO A 378 6.01 -17.12 3.41
CA PRO A 378 5.63 -18.53 3.26
C PRO A 378 4.16 -18.69 2.86
N ALA A 379 3.26 -17.83 3.36
CA ALA A 379 1.85 -17.88 3.04
C ALA A 379 1.57 -17.65 1.54
N ILE A 380 2.15 -16.60 0.94
CA ILE A 380 1.94 -16.30 -0.49
C ILE A 380 2.56 -17.38 -1.38
N ASN A 381 3.76 -17.88 -1.08
CA ASN A 381 4.40 -18.94 -1.86
C ASN A 381 3.59 -20.23 -1.82
N HIS A 382 3.10 -20.62 -0.63
CA HIS A 382 2.22 -21.77 -0.49
C HIS A 382 0.92 -21.58 -1.27
N TYR A 383 0.27 -20.44 -1.11
CA TYR A 383 -1.02 -20.14 -1.73
C TYR A 383 -0.96 -20.15 -3.25
N VAL A 384 0.00 -19.44 -3.83
CA VAL A 384 0.15 -19.36 -5.29
C VAL A 384 0.46 -20.72 -5.90
N ARG A 385 1.36 -21.50 -5.28
CA ARG A 385 1.73 -22.82 -5.81
C ARG A 385 0.64 -23.87 -5.59
N ASN A 386 0.09 -23.97 -4.38
CA ASN A 386 -0.76 -25.10 -4.00
C ASN A 386 -2.27 -24.87 -4.25
N GLU A 387 -2.77 -23.65 -4.05
CA GLU A 387 -4.18 -23.32 -4.27
C GLU A 387 -4.41 -22.76 -5.69
N LEU A 388 -3.59 -21.80 -6.15
CA LEU A 388 -3.71 -21.18 -7.46
C LEU A 388 -3.02 -21.95 -8.60
N LYS A 389 -2.24 -22.99 -8.26
CA LYS A 389 -1.58 -23.89 -9.22
C LYS A 389 -0.61 -23.20 -10.21
N PHE A 390 -0.08 -22.04 -9.85
CA PHE A 390 0.97 -21.40 -10.62
C PHE A 390 2.34 -21.87 -10.11
N GLU A 391 3.00 -22.69 -10.89
CA GLU A 391 4.28 -23.32 -10.55
C GLU A 391 5.43 -22.61 -11.29
N THR A 392 6.45 -22.21 -10.55
CA THR A 392 7.67 -21.60 -11.07
C THR A 392 8.81 -21.78 -10.08
N ASP A 393 10.05 -21.82 -10.59
CA ASP A 393 11.26 -21.80 -9.76
C ASP A 393 11.82 -20.38 -9.57
N ILE A 394 11.17 -19.37 -10.17
CA ILE A 394 11.50 -17.96 -9.94
C ILE A 394 11.21 -17.61 -8.48
N LYS A 395 12.16 -16.96 -7.80
CA LYS A 395 11.95 -16.44 -6.44
C LYS A 395 10.85 -15.35 -6.44
N TYR A 396 9.88 -15.48 -5.53
CA TYR A 396 8.94 -14.40 -5.26
C TYR A 396 9.67 -13.24 -4.55
N ASN A 397 9.80 -12.11 -5.22
CA ASN A 397 10.39 -10.91 -4.65
C ASN A 397 9.33 -10.16 -3.83
N VAL A 398 9.35 -10.32 -2.51
CA VAL A 398 8.52 -9.51 -1.60
C VAL A 398 8.91 -8.03 -1.77
N PHE A 399 10.20 -7.77 -1.72
CA PHE A 399 10.83 -6.51 -2.14
C PHE A 399 11.81 -6.80 -3.27
N GLY A 400 11.64 -6.16 -4.40
CA GLY A 400 12.44 -6.39 -5.60
C GLY A 400 13.55 -5.35 -5.80
N PRO A 401 14.56 -5.66 -6.65
CA PRO A 401 15.69 -4.77 -6.92
C PRO A 401 15.28 -3.65 -7.91
N VAL A 402 14.59 -2.63 -7.43
CA VAL A 402 14.09 -1.52 -8.23
C VAL A 402 14.93 -0.24 -8.10
N HIS A 403 15.78 -0.15 -7.09
CA HIS A 403 16.64 1.02 -6.89
C HIS A 403 17.85 1.06 -7.83
N PRO A 404 18.39 2.26 -8.19
CA PRO A 404 17.89 3.57 -7.81
C PRO A 404 16.51 3.85 -8.44
N TRP A 405 15.65 4.58 -7.70
CA TRP A 405 14.30 4.97 -8.12
C TRP A 405 14.30 6.44 -8.50
N ASN A 406 13.88 6.75 -9.72
CA ASN A 406 13.80 8.14 -10.19
C ASN A 406 12.53 8.82 -9.66
N LYS A 407 12.72 9.90 -8.89
CA LYS A 407 11.66 10.72 -8.31
C LYS A 407 11.45 12.05 -9.05
N GLU A 408 12.27 12.33 -10.06
CA GLU A 408 12.21 13.58 -10.80
C GLU A 408 10.85 13.79 -11.48
N ASN A 409 10.41 15.04 -11.47
CA ASN A 409 9.16 15.46 -12.08
C ASN A 409 7.92 14.74 -11.54
N ASP A 410 7.91 14.39 -10.25
CA ASP A 410 6.71 13.90 -9.60
C ASP A 410 5.62 14.98 -9.62
N ASN A 411 4.49 14.67 -10.26
CA ASN A 411 3.31 15.51 -10.34
C ASN A 411 2.04 14.74 -9.93
N THR A 412 2.15 13.66 -9.18
CA THR A 412 1.05 12.73 -8.92
C THR A 412 -0.14 13.39 -8.24
N ARG A 413 0.06 14.30 -7.28
CA ARG A 413 -1.04 15.12 -6.70
C ARG A 413 -1.73 15.98 -7.76
N LYS A 414 -0.96 16.68 -8.61
CA LYS A 414 -1.51 17.49 -9.70
C LYS A 414 -2.24 16.63 -10.73
N ASN A 415 -1.75 15.41 -10.97
CA ASN A 415 -2.37 14.44 -11.87
C ASN A 415 -3.72 13.99 -11.33
N LEU A 416 -3.82 13.63 -10.05
CA LEU A 416 -5.10 13.31 -9.41
C LEU A 416 -6.11 14.46 -9.54
N ARG A 417 -5.68 15.69 -9.22
CA ARG A 417 -6.54 16.87 -9.37
C ARG A 417 -7.03 17.04 -10.80
N LYS A 418 -6.14 16.91 -11.79
CA LYS A 418 -6.50 17.01 -13.21
C LYS A 418 -7.49 15.93 -13.62
N ALA A 419 -7.25 14.68 -13.20
CA ALA A 419 -8.14 13.56 -13.48
C ALA A 419 -9.55 13.82 -12.90
N MET A 420 -9.65 14.31 -11.66
CA MET A 420 -10.91 14.67 -11.04
C MET A 420 -11.62 15.85 -11.73
N ALA A 421 -10.85 16.84 -12.21
CA ALA A 421 -11.41 17.97 -12.94
C ALA A 421 -11.95 17.58 -14.33
N GLN A 422 -11.29 16.64 -15.00
CA GLN A 422 -11.70 16.11 -16.31
C GLN A 422 -12.87 15.13 -16.24
N ASN A 423 -12.97 14.39 -15.13
CA ASN A 423 -13.98 13.36 -14.95
C ASN A 423 -14.88 13.71 -13.75
N PRO A 424 -16.11 14.20 -13.99
CA PRO A 424 -17.01 14.64 -12.92
C PRO A 424 -17.46 13.51 -12.00
N PHE A 425 -17.34 12.25 -12.43
CA PHE A 425 -17.73 11.08 -11.64
C PHE A 425 -16.60 10.52 -10.78
N LEU A 426 -15.35 10.90 -11.04
CA LEU A 426 -14.21 10.36 -10.30
C LEU A 426 -14.26 10.79 -8.83
N LYS A 427 -14.30 9.81 -7.94
CA LYS A 427 -14.24 9.98 -6.49
C LYS A 427 -12.96 9.39 -5.92
N VAL A 428 -12.54 9.90 -4.78
CA VAL A 428 -11.30 9.47 -4.08
C VAL A 428 -11.68 9.01 -2.69
N PHE A 429 -11.17 7.82 -2.31
CA PHE A 429 -11.37 7.26 -0.99
C PHE A 429 -10.02 7.05 -0.31
N ILE A 430 -9.85 7.61 0.87
CA ILE A 430 -8.64 7.55 1.68
C ILE A 430 -8.93 6.70 2.91
N GLN A 431 -8.16 5.63 3.09
CA GLN A 431 -8.21 4.72 4.21
C GLN A 431 -6.86 4.73 4.93
N SER A 432 -6.81 5.08 6.20
CA SER A 432 -5.56 5.20 6.96
C SER A 432 -5.68 4.63 8.36
N GLY A 433 -4.62 3.96 8.83
CA GLY A 433 -4.52 3.53 10.22
C GLY A 433 -4.05 4.66 11.14
N TYR A 434 -4.67 4.79 12.33
CA TYR A 434 -4.30 5.82 13.30
C TYR A 434 -2.91 5.61 13.90
N TYR A 435 -2.39 4.36 13.86
CA TYR A 435 -1.10 3.97 14.45
C TYR A 435 0.00 3.78 13.40
N ASP A 436 -0.20 4.32 12.19
CA ASP A 436 0.79 4.33 11.11
C ASP A 436 1.73 5.52 11.25
N GLY A 437 2.98 5.28 11.65
CA GLY A 437 4.01 6.31 11.74
C GLY A 437 4.83 6.49 10.47
N ALA A 438 4.59 5.70 9.43
CA ALA A 438 5.28 5.85 8.15
C ALA A 438 4.53 6.78 7.19
N THR A 439 3.20 6.69 7.17
CA THR A 439 2.32 7.50 6.32
C THR A 439 1.08 7.85 7.13
N ASN A 440 1.24 8.77 8.08
CA ASN A 440 0.23 9.03 9.08
C ASN A 440 -1.08 9.57 8.49
N TYR A 441 -2.18 9.26 9.15
CA TYR A 441 -3.53 9.55 8.67
C TYR A 441 -3.80 11.04 8.49
N PHE A 442 -3.24 11.89 9.36
CA PHE A 442 -3.51 13.33 9.31
C PHE A 442 -2.72 14.00 8.18
N GLN A 443 -1.50 13.55 7.91
CA GLN A 443 -0.73 13.97 6.74
C GLN A 443 -1.46 13.59 5.44
N ALA A 444 -2.07 12.39 5.37
CA ALA A 444 -2.89 11.99 4.23
C ALA A 444 -4.13 12.91 4.06
N LYS A 445 -4.83 13.28 5.14
CA LYS A 445 -5.93 14.27 5.12
C LYS A 445 -5.45 15.62 4.60
N TYR A 446 -4.39 16.14 5.19
CA TYR A 446 -3.81 17.44 4.80
C TYR A 446 -3.41 17.46 3.32
N THR A 447 -2.73 16.42 2.85
CA THR A 447 -2.36 16.28 1.44
C THR A 447 -3.57 16.39 0.51
N MET A 448 -4.67 15.72 0.84
CA MET A 448 -5.89 15.77 0.02
C MET A 448 -6.58 17.13 0.06
N TRP A 449 -6.52 17.87 1.18
CA TRP A 449 -6.98 19.25 1.24
C TRP A 449 -6.18 20.14 0.27
N GLN A 450 -4.87 19.89 0.13
CA GLN A 450 -4.00 20.64 -0.80
C GLN A 450 -4.14 20.19 -2.27
N VAL A 451 -4.75 19.04 -2.54
CA VAL A 451 -5.09 18.62 -3.92
C VAL A 451 -6.14 19.54 -4.52
N ASP A 452 -7.13 19.96 -3.74
CA ASP A 452 -8.17 20.91 -4.18
C ASP A 452 -8.33 22.10 -3.20
N PRO A 453 -7.38 23.04 -3.18
CA PRO A 453 -7.45 24.19 -2.26
C PRO A 453 -8.65 25.12 -2.53
N SER A 454 -9.32 24.98 -3.68
CA SER A 454 -10.55 25.71 -3.99
C SER A 454 -11.80 25.15 -3.29
N GLY A 455 -11.73 23.91 -2.78
CA GLY A 455 -12.83 23.20 -2.16
C GLY A 455 -13.99 22.82 -3.09
N LYS A 456 -13.85 23.05 -4.42
CA LYS A 456 -14.92 22.75 -5.39
C LYS A 456 -15.19 21.25 -5.60
N MET A 457 -14.23 20.43 -5.24
CA MET A 457 -14.31 18.97 -5.36
C MET A 457 -14.36 18.26 -3.99
N LYS A 458 -14.49 19.02 -2.88
CA LYS A 458 -14.41 18.46 -1.52
C LYS A 458 -15.37 17.29 -1.28
N ASP A 459 -16.57 17.34 -1.86
CA ASP A 459 -17.61 16.30 -1.69
C ASP A 459 -17.28 15.00 -2.44
N ARG A 460 -16.17 14.97 -3.18
CA ARG A 460 -15.68 13.77 -3.88
C ARG A 460 -14.53 13.07 -3.17
N PHE A 461 -14.07 13.60 -2.01
CA PHE A 461 -13.09 12.97 -1.14
C PHE A 461 -13.78 12.34 0.07
N TYR A 462 -13.46 11.07 0.32
CA TYR A 462 -13.97 10.29 1.46
C TYR A 462 -12.79 9.87 2.32
N PHE A 463 -12.90 10.02 3.65
CA PHE A 463 -11.83 9.70 4.59
C PHE A 463 -12.36 8.74 5.64
N GLU A 464 -11.65 7.64 5.85
CA GLU A 464 -11.92 6.70 6.94
C GLU A 464 -10.63 6.33 7.67
N GLY A 465 -10.72 6.31 9.00
CA GLY A 465 -9.63 5.92 9.88
C GLY A 465 -9.91 4.59 10.59
N TYR A 466 -8.84 3.86 10.88
CA TYR A 466 -8.90 2.52 11.47
C TYR A 466 -7.95 2.41 12.67
N ARG A 467 -8.34 1.59 13.67
CA ARG A 467 -7.54 1.39 14.90
C ARG A 467 -6.39 0.39 14.67
N SER A 468 -5.66 0.55 13.60
CA SER A 468 -4.54 -0.24 13.13
C SER A 468 -3.41 0.66 12.63
N GLY A 469 -2.28 0.05 12.22
CA GLY A 469 -1.17 0.74 11.58
C GLY A 469 -1.27 0.81 10.05
N HIS A 470 -0.12 0.75 9.38
CA HIS A 470 0.04 0.90 7.93
C HIS A 470 -0.79 -0.10 7.11
N MET A 471 -0.71 -1.38 7.47
CA MET A 471 -1.63 -2.40 6.96
C MET A 471 -2.90 -2.38 7.82
N MET A 472 -3.74 -1.35 7.62
CA MET A 472 -4.87 -1.03 8.48
C MET A 472 -5.93 -2.16 8.55
N TYR A 473 -5.86 -3.09 7.63
CA TYR A 473 -6.76 -4.23 7.48
C TYR A 473 -6.31 -5.48 8.26
N LEU A 474 -5.19 -5.47 8.99
CA LEU A 474 -4.74 -6.67 9.73
C LEU A 474 -5.59 -6.95 10.97
N ARG A 475 -6.07 -5.93 11.67
CA ARG A 475 -6.99 -6.12 12.79
C ARG A 475 -8.37 -6.57 12.26
N ASN A 476 -8.94 -7.61 12.84
CA ASN A 476 -10.14 -8.27 12.31
C ASN A 476 -11.37 -7.34 12.20
N GLU A 477 -11.59 -6.47 13.19
CA GLU A 477 -12.65 -5.46 13.13
C GLU A 477 -12.43 -4.46 12.00
N ASP A 478 -11.18 -4.03 11.82
CA ASP A 478 -10.82 -3.06 10.77
C ASP A 478 -10.81 -3.72 9.38
N LEU A 479 -10.47 -5.01 9.26
CA LEU A 479 -10.64 -5.77 8.03
C LEU A 479 -12.10 -5.77 7.59
N LYS A 480 -13.01 -6.02 8.55
CA LYS A 480 -14.46 -6.00 8.28
C LYS A 480 -14.91 -4.60 7.89
N LYS A 481 -14.62 -3.59 8.75
CA LYS A 481 -15.04 -2.21 8.53
C LYS A 481 -14.52 -1.68 7.19
N SER A 482 -13.23 -1.82 6.90
CA SER A 482 -12.61 -1.27 5.70
C SER A 482 -13.15 -1.87 4.40
N ASN A 483 -13.48 -3.17 4.39
CA ASN A 483 -14.15 -3.78 3.25
C ASN A 483 -15.62 -3.36 3.14
N ASP A 484 -16.33 -3.10 4.24
CA ASP A 484 -17.70 -2.58 4.21
C ASP A 484 -17.72 -1.12 3.71
N ASP A 485 -16.80 -0.28 4.16
CA ASP A 485 -16.62 1.10 3.68
C ASP A 485 -16.28 1.12 2.17
N LEU A 486 -15.44 0.18 1.72
CA LEU A 486 -15.10 0.04 0.30
C LEU A 486 -16.32 -0.36 -0.54
N ARG A 487 -17.20 -1.25 -0.04
CA ARG A 487 -18.48 -1.58 -0.71
C ARG A 487 -19.38 -0.36 -0.86
N GLU A 488 -19.50 0.41 0.20
CA GLU A 488 -20.28 1.65 0.20
C GLU A 488 -19.70 2.67 -0.78
N PHE A 489 -18.40 2.86 -0.78
CA PHE A 489 -17.72 3.73 -1.73
C PHE A 489 -17.98 3.31 -3.19
N ILE A 490 -17.86 2.03 -3.53
CA ILE A 490 -18.15 1.50 -4.88
C ILE A 490 -19.62 1.75 -5.25
N LYS A 491 -20.55 1.51 -4.35
CA LYS A 491 -21.97 1.77 -4.56
C LYS A 491 -22.24 3.24 -4.84
N ASN A 492 -21.63 4.14 -4.06
CA ASN A 492 -21.85 5.58 -4.14
C ASN A 492 -21.09 6.26 -5.29
N SER A 493 -20.09 5.60 -5.87
CA SER A 493 -19.31 6.09 -7.03
C SER A 493 -19.75 5.47 -8.36
N SER A 494 -20.74 4.57 -8.35
CA SER A 494 -21.36 4.05 -9.57
C SER A 494 -22.24 5.11 -10.22
N THR A 495 -22.08 5.33 -11.52
CA THR A 495 -22.75 6.42 -12.25
C THR A 495 -24.23 6.17 -12.53
N ASN A 496 -24.71 4.94 -12.35
CA ASN A 496 -26.11 4.53 -12.55
C ASN A 496 -26.74 5.03 -13.87
N GLY A 497 -25.95 5.14 -14.96
CA GLY A 497 -26.41 5.60 -16.26
C GLY A 497 -26.60 7.13 -16.36
N MET A 498 -26.17 7.91 -15.39
CA MET A 498 -26.25 9.37 -15.44
C MET A 498 -25.28 9.95 -16.47
N PRO A 499 -25.68 10.96 -17.25
CA PRO A 499 -24.77 11.62 -18.18
C PRO A 499 -23.71 12.44 -17.42
N ALA A 500 -22.48 12.48 -17.96
CA ALA A 500 -21.44 13.36 -17.45
C ALA A 500 -21.83 14.83 -17.72
N LYS A 501 -21.97 15.62 -16.66
CA LYS A 501 -22.19 17.06 -16.74
C LYS A 501 -21.01 17.78 -16.10
N TYR A 502 -20.47 18.79 -16.80
CA TYR A 502 -19.31 19.59 -16.41
C TYR A 502 -19.74 20.96 -15.94
#